data_526784d15f6eb716b886a3ec342fc9e6
#
_entry.id   526784d15f6eb716b886a3ec342fc9e6
#
_cell.length_a   1.000
_cell.length_b   1.000
_cell.length_c   1.000
_cell.angle_alpha   90.00
_cell.angle_beta   90.00
_cell.angle_gamma   90.00
#
_symmetry.space_group_name_H-M   'P 1'
#
loop_
_entity.id
_entity.type
_entity.pdbx_description
1 polymer ?
#
loop_
_entity_poly.entity_id
_entity_poly.type
_entity_poly.pdbx_seq_one_letter_code
_entity_poly.pdbx_strand_id
1 'polypeptide(L)'
;MGKIVSFMNSFKLVKSESAAEETLRDRGDDYAVEKKSTSFYVASIIVSVIGAVLIWLFAVSTGTSEKLFTVHPELRGIEDFTSAAEHSGFTVVVEKDATVSFGLVGREKVIKTVTNDDIAVFAELEGLISDVNKLPNDKEQVLTAEIIIDAPIYFNVEDVSKKEVIIKLVPINKVTE
;
A
#
# COMPACT_ATOMS: atom_id res chain seq x y z
N MET A 1 13.14 -20.44 5.06
CA MET A 1 12.50 -21.66 5.63
C MET A 1 13.35 -22.17 6.77
N GLY A 2 13.14 -21.78 8.00
CA GLY A 2 14.05 -22.20 9.08
C GLY A 2 13.72 -21.67 10.48
N LYS A 3 12.45 -21.36 10.83
CA LYS A 3 12.11 -20.93 12.22
C LYS A 3 10.86 -21.58 12.83
N ILE A 4 10.25 -22.57 12.21
CA ILE A 4 9.03 -23.23 12.71
C ILE A 4 9.33 -24.52 13.51
N VAL A 5 10.55 -25.05 13.46
CA VAL A 5 10.88 -26.36 14.05
C VAL A 5 11.19 -26.28 15.56
N SER A 6 11.46 -25.09 16.11
CA SER A 6 11.84 -24.96 17.53
C SER A 6 10.67 -24.97 18.52
N PHE A 7 9.43 -24.82 18.06
CA PHE A 7 8.27 -24.74 18.97
C PHE A 7 7.65 -26.08 19.35
N MET A 8 7.99 -27.15 18.62
CA MET A 8 7.41 -28.49 18.88
C MET A 8 8.17 -29.32 19.93
N ASN A 9 9.39 -28.92 20.31
CA ASN A 9 10.14 -29.71 21.30
C ASN A 9 9.84 -29.34 22.76
N SER A 10 9.15 -28.24 23.03
CA SER A 10 8.79 -27.85 24.42
C SER A 10 7.58 -28.60 24.99
N PHE A 11 6.80 -29.28 24.13
CA PHE A 11 5.60 -29.99 24.59
C PHE A 11 5.86 -31.43 25.05
N LYS A 12 7.07 -31.96 24.84
CA LYS A 12 7.40 -33.37 25.18
C LYS A 12 7.93 -33.57 26.60
N LEU A 13 8.23 -32.49 27.35
CA LEU A 13 8.85 -32.56 28.70
C LEU A 13 7.83 -32.58 29.84
N VAL A 14 6.54 -32.38 29.57
CA VAL A 14 5.50 -32.36 30.62
C VAL A 14 4.94 -33.74 30.95
N LYS A 15 5.32 -34.80 30.21
CA LYS A 15 4.72 -36.13 30.36
C LYS A 15 5.52 -37.12 31.18
N SER A 16 6.68 -36.74 31.73
CA SER A 16 7.55 -37.65 32.53
C SER A 16 7.50 -37.43 34.05
N GLU A 17 6.78 -36.44 34.54
CA GLU A 17 6.67 -36.15 35.97
C GLU A 17 5.51 -36.84 36.68
N SER A 18 4.64 -37.52 35.92
CA SER A 18 3.46 -38.22 36.50
C SER A 18 3.76 -39.61 37.11
N ALA A 19 4.98 -40.14 37.00
CA ALA A 19 5.30 -41.48 37.45
C ALA A 19 6.09 -41.53 38.80
N ALA A 20 6.44 -40.38 39.38
CA ALA A 20 7.22 -40.29 40.62
C ALA A 20 6.36 -39.99 41.86
N GLU A 21 5.04 -39.82 41.72
CA GLU A 21 4.16 -39.38 42.82
C GLU A 21 3.44 -40.52 43.55
N GLU A 22 3.66 -41.76 43.17
CA GLU A 22 2.88 -42.88 43.74
C GLU A 22 3.55 -43.62 44.91
N THR A 23 4.75 -43.23 45.36
CA THR A 23 5.47 -43.94 46.43
C THR A 23 5.68 -43.15 47.74
N LEU A 24 5.01 -42.00 47.92
CA LEU A 24 5.11 -41.24 49.18
C LEU A 24 3.77 -41.06 49.91
N ARG A 25 2.90 -42.04 49.84
CA ARG A 25 1.56 -41.99 50.48
C ARG A 25 1.53 -42.62 51.90
N ASP A 26 2.64 -42.63 52.60
CA ASP A 26 2.61 -43.09 54.01
C ASP A 26 3.55 -42.25 54.91
N ARG A 27 3.23 -41.00 55.05
CA ARG A 27 3.69 -40.16 56.16
C ARG A 27 2.67 -39.06 56.42
N GLY A 28 1.85 -39.31 57.48
CA GLY A 28 0.89 -38.32 57.94
C GLY A 28 1.56 -37.02 58.35
N ASP A 29 1.51 -36.05 57.48
CA ASP A 29 1.70 -34.67 57.81
C ASP A 29 0.58 -33.87 57.07
N ASP A 30 -0.22 -33.19 57.89
CA ASP A 30 -1.24 -32.24 57.48
C ASP A 30 -0.68 -31.19 56.54
N TYR A 31 -0.57 -31.54 55.24
CA TYR A 31 -0.44 -30.49 54.24
C TYR A 31 -1.85 -29.92 54.04
N ALA A 32 -2.09 -28.75 54.63
CA ALA A 32 -3.20 -27.90 54.30
C ALA A 32 -3.18 -27.72 52.79
N VAL A 33 -4.01 -28.47 52.07
CA VAL A 33 -4.32 -28.22 50.64
C VAL A 33 -4.89 -26.80 50.59
N GLU A 34 -4.01 -25.88 50.29
CA GLU A 34 -4.37 -24.47 50.11
C GLU A 34 -5.46 -24.44 49.03
N LYS A 35 -6.70 -24.28 49.49
CA LYS A 35 -7.91 -24.22 48.66
C LYS A 35 -7.73 -22.99 47.80
N LYS A 36 -6.96 -23.12 46.69
CA LYS A 36 -6.78 -22.08 45.69
C LYS A 36 -8.17 -21.58 45.34
N SER A 37 -8.45 -20.39 45.81
CA SER A 37 -9.76 -19.75 45.75
C SER A 37 -10.31 -19.85 44.32
N THR A 38 -11.50 -20.42 44.15
CA THR A 38 -12.24 -20.48 42.90
C THR A 38 -12.32 -19.10 42.23
N SER A 39 -12.27 -18.04 43.05
CA SER A 39 -12.17 -16.64 42.64
C SER A 39 -10.92 -16.35 41.76
N PHE A 40 -9.78 -16.97 42.03
CA PHE A 40 -8.56 -16.76 41.23
C PHE A 40 -8.71 -17.35 39.82
N TYR A 41 -9.34 -18.53 39.69
CA TYR A 41 -9.60 -19.13 38.36
C TYR A 41 -10.58 -18.31 37.56
N VAL A 42 -11.66 -17.84 38.20
CA VAL A 42 -12.66 -16.98 37.54
C VAL A 42 -12.03 -15.66 37.09
N ALA A 43 -11.22 -15.03 37.93
CA ALA A 43 -10.51 -13.81 37.55
C ALA A 43 -9.55 -14.03 36.35
N SER A 44 -8.81 -15.15 36.34
CA SER A 44 -7.92 -15.50 35.24
C SER A 44 -8.68 -15.71 33.91
N ILE A 45 -9.83 -16.36 33.93
CA ILE A 45 -10.67 -16.54 32.76
C ILE A 45 -11.16 -15.18 32.24
N ILE A 46 -11.65 -14.32 33.11
CA ILE A 46 -12.13 -12.99 32.73
C ILE A 46 -11.01 -12.17 32.09
N VAL A 47 -9.82 -12.14 32.66
CA VAL A 47 -8.65 -11.44 32.10
C VAL A 47 -8.27 -12.01 30.72
N SER A 48 -8.29 -13.34 30.56
CA SER A 48 -8.00 -13.99 29.28
C SER A 48 -9.03 -13.63 28.19
N VAL A 49 -10.32 -13.59 28.54
CA VAL A 49 -11.38 -13.19 27.60
C VAL A 49 -11.24 -11.73 27.20
N ILE A 50 -10.97 -10.84 28.16
CA ILE A 50 -10.75 -9.42 27.88
C ILE A 50 -9.53 -9.26 26.96
N GLY A 51 -8.43 -9.96 27.24
CA GLY A 51 -7.22 -9.94 26.41
C GLY A 51 -7.50 -10.42 24.97
N ALA A 52 -8.23 -11.52 24.82
CA ALA A 52 -8.61 -12.05 23.51
C ALA A 52 -9.51 -11.06 22.72
N VAL A 53 -10.48 -10.41 23.38
CA VAL A 53 -11.33 -9.39 22.76
C VAL A 53 -10.52 -8.18 22.33
N LEU A 54 -9.58 -7.71 23.14
CA LEU A 54 -8.71 -6.58 22.79
C LEU A 54 -7.81 -6.91 21.58
N ILE A 55 -7.22 -8.12 21.56
CA ILE A 55 -6.41 -8.58 20.40
C ILE A 55 -7.27 -8.67 19.15
N TRP A 56 -8.49 -9.22 19.27
CA TRP A 56 -9.42 -9.32 18.14
C TRP A 56 -9.83 -7.93 17.62
N LEU A 57 -10.19 -6.99 18.50
CA LEU A 57 -10.50 -5.61 18.12
C LEU A 57 -9.32 -4.93 17.45
N PHE A 58 -8.11 -5.14 17.94
CA PHE A 58 -6.90 -4.61 17.30
C PHE A 58 -6.71 -5.20 15.92
N ALA A 59 -6.82 -6.52 15.76
CA ALA A 59 -6.68 -7.20 14.47
C ALA A 59 -7.72 -6.71 13.44
N VAL A 60 -8.99 -6.56 13.84
CA VAL A 60 -10.06 -6.04 12.97
C VAL A 60 -9.84 -4.56 12.64
N SER A 61 -9.29 -3.76 13.56
CA SER A 61 -9.06 -2.33 13.33
C SER A 61 -7.87 -2.04 12.41
N THR A 62 -6.97 -3.01 12.22
CA THR A 62 -5.80 -2.90 11.33
C THR A 62 -6.06 -3.48 9.94
N GLY A 63 -7.29 -3.87 9.62
CA GLY A 63 -7.66 -4.34 8.30
C GLY A 63 -7.27 -3.32 7.22
N THR A 64 -6.49 -3.76 6.23
CA THR A 64 -6.19 -3.00 5.01
C THR A 64 -7.18 -3.38 3.93
N SER A 65 -7.53 -2.43 3.08
CA SER A 65 -8.38 -2.63 1.91
C SER A 65 -7.78 -1.88 0.74
N GLU A 66 -8.10 -2.34 -0.46
CA GLU A 66 -7.72 -1.71 -1.70
C GLU A 66 -8.95 -1.07 -2.34
N LYS A 67 -8.75 0.09 -2.98
CA LYS A 67 -9.75 0.76 -3.81
C LYS A 67 -9.11 1.18 -5.13
N LEU A 68 -9.73 0.76 -6.23
CA LEU A 68 -9.29 1.12 -7.57
C LEU A 68 -9.82 2.49 -7.97
N PHE A 69 -8.95 3.28 -8.57
CA PHE A 69 -9.24 4.59 -9.14
C PHE A 69 -8.90 4.61 -10.62
N THR A 70 -9.66 5.37 -11.38
CA THR A 70 -9.38 5.65 -12.80
C THR A 70 -9.57 7.13 -13.02
N VAL A 71 -8.51 7.83 -13.37
CA VAL A 71 -8.45 9.29 -13.46
C VAL A 71 -7.76 9.70 -14.76
N HIS A 72 -8.13 10.85 -15.32
CA HIS A 72 -7.36 11.48 -16.39
C HIS A 72 -6.25 12.33 -15.76
N PRO A 73 -4.98 12.15 -16.14
CA PRO A 73 -3.89 12.97 -15.62
C PRO A 73 -4.00 14.41 -16.12
N GLU A 74 -3.79 15.35 -15.22
CA GLU A 74 -3.65 16.77 -15.56
C GLU A 74 -2.26 17.01 -16.19
N LEU A 75 -2.19 17.76 -17.27
CA LEU A 75 -0.93 18.13 -17.88
C LEU A 75 -0.52 19.50 -17.38
N ARG A 76 0.44 19.56 -16.47
CA ARG A 76 0.95 20.80 -15.92
C ARG A 76 2.02 21.41 -16.82
N GLY A 77 1.94 22.71 -17.03
CA GLY A 77 2.86 23.42 -17.94
C GLY A 77 2.61 23.19 -19.43
N ILE A 78 1.41 22.71 -19.81
CA ILE A 78 1.06 22.42 -21.22
C ILE A 78 1.10 23.68 -22.11
N GLU A 79 0.74 24.85 -21.60
CA GLU A 79 0.75 26.10 -22.35
C GLU A 79 2.17 26.54 -22.69
N ASP A 80 3.07 26.52 -21.70
CA ASP A 80 4.48 26.88 -21.88
C ASP A 80 5.21 25.86 -22.76
N PHE A 81 4.91 24.58 -22.59
CA PHE A 81 5.45 23.52 -23.43
C PHE A 81 4.97 23.66 -24.89
N THR A 82 3.70 23.94 -25.11
CA THR A 82 3.15 24.14 -26.47
C THR A 82 3.80 25.35 -27.13
N SER A 83 3.94 26.47 -26.42
CA SER A 83 4.62 27.66 -26.93
C SER A 83 6.07 27.38 -27.31
N ALA A 84 6.80 26.64 -26.50
CA ALA A 84 8.19 26.26 -26.79
C ALA A 84 8.28 25.32 -28.00
N ALA A 85 7.35 24.39 -28.15
CA ALA A 85 7.28 23.47 -29.28
C ALA A 85 6.97 24.25 -30.59
N GLU A 86 6.04 25.17 -30.58
CA GLU A 86 5.71 26.02 -31.72
C GLU A 86 6.90 26.88 -32.16
N HIS A 87 7.63 27.47 -31.22
CA HIS A 87 8.85 28.23 -31.52
C HIS A 87 9.94 27.33 -32.13
N SER A 88 9.99 26.07 -31.79
CA SER A 88 10.90 25.06 -32.34
C SER A 88 10.40 24.44 -33.65
N GLY A 89 9.24 24.86 -34.16
CA GLY A 89 8.64 24.38 -35.42
C GLY A 89 7.85 23.09 -35.31
N PHE A 90 7.30 22.79 -34.13
CA PHE A 90 6.47 21.61 -33.89
C PHE A 90 5.04 21.98 -33.50
N THR A 91 4.09 21.11 -33.84
CA THR A 91 2.75 21.08 -33.27
C THR A 91 2.67 19.94 -32.25
N VAL A 92 2.09 20.23 -31.09
CA VAL A 92 1.95 19.26 -29.99
C VAL A 92 0.66 18.46 -30.19
N VAL A 93 0.79 17.13 -30.18
CA VAL A 93 -0.36 16.20 -30.18
C VAL A 93 -0.25 15.32 -28.94
N VAL A 94 -1.21 15.51 -28.03
CA VAL A 94 -1.30 14.69 -26.81
C VAL A 94 -2.43 13.68 -26.98
N GLU A 95 -2.22 12.46 -26.50
CA GLU A 95 -3.26 11.42 -26.48
C GLU A 95 -4.36 11.83 -25.49
N LYS A 96 -5.50 12.34 -25.99
CA LYS A 96 -6.58 12.91 -25.17
C LYS A 96 -7.28 11.91 -24.25
N ASP A 97 -7.19 10.62 -24.56
CA ASP A 97 -7.90 9.56 -23.84
C ASP A 97 -7.00 8.76 -22.88
N ALA A 98 -5.85 9.34 -22.52
CA ALA A 98 -4.96 8.71 -21.55
C ALA A 98 -5.61 8.67 -20.17
N THR A 99 -6.21 7.53 -19.81
CA THR A 99 -6.65 7.25 -18.44
C THR A 99 -5.58 6.48 -17.69
N VAL A 100 -5.43 6.77 -16.42
CA VAL A 100 -4.55 6.06 -15.51
C VAL A 100 -5.41 5.35 -14.46
N SER A 101 -5.24 4.04 -14.35
CA SER A 101 -5.86 3.25 -13.31
C SER A 101 -4.79 2.81 -12.30
N PHE A 102 -5.10 2.91 -11.03
CA PHE A 102 -4.22 2.51 -9.94
C PHE A 102 -5.03 2.09 -8.71
N GLY A 103 -4.43 1.23 -7.89
CA GLY A 103 -4.96 0.83 -6.59
C GLY A 103 -4.43 1.72 -5.47
N LEU A 104 -5.28 2.14 -4.56
CA LEU A 104 -4.87 2.68 -3.27
C LEU A 104 -5.08 1.63 -2.20
N VAL A 105 -4.04 1.33 -1.46
CA VAL A 105 -4.07 0.41 -0.32
C VAL A 105 -3.93 1.19 0.97
N GLY A 106 -4.88 0.99 1.87
CA GLY A 106 -4.89 1.70 3.15
C GLY A 106 -5.85 1.09 4.15
N ARG A 107 -6.04 1.75 5.29
CA ARG A 107 -7.00 1.30 6.30
C ARG A 107 -8.42 1.33 5.75
N GLU A 108 -9.15 0.22 5.89
CA GLU A 108 -10.48 0.02 5.30
C GLU A 108 -11.45 1.18 5.60
N LYS A 109 -11.46 1.68 6.83
CA LYS A 109 -12.37 2.79 7.22
C LYS A 109 -12.03 4.10 6.52
N VAL A 110 -10.74 4.36 6.26
CA VAL A 110 -10.27 5.61 5.68
C VAL A 110 -10.37 5.55 4.15
N ILE A 111 -9.99 4.42 3.54
CA ILE A 111 -10.00 4.30 2.09
C ILE A 111 -11.41 4.40 1.48
N LYS A 112 -12.44 4.02 2.24
CA LYS A 112 -13.83 4.16 1.81
C LYS A 112 -14.29 5.61 1.68
N THR A 113 -13.66 6.54 2.38
CA THR A 113 -13.99 7.97 2.34
C THR A 113 -13.22 8.74 1.28
N VAL A 114 -12.15 8.15 0.72
CA VAL A 114 -11.33 8.78 -0.33
C VAL A 114 -12.12 8.87 -1.63
N THR A 115 -12.13 10.05 -2.23
CA THR A 115 -12.74 10.36 -3.53
C THR A 115 -11.65 10.68 -4.56
N ASN A 116 -12.04 10.83 -5.83
CA ASN A 116 -11.10 11.25 -6.89
C ASN A 116 -10.51 12.65 -6.62
N ASP A 117 -11.26 13.50 -5.92
CA ASP A 117 -10.83 14.88 -5.62
C ASP A 117 -9.74 14.95 -4.54
N ASP A 118 -9.54 13.86 -3.79
CA ASP A 118 -8.50 13.77 -2.76
C ASP A 118 -7.16 13.32 -3.33
N ILE A 119 -7.10 13.00 -4.64
CA ILE A 119 -5.92 12.45 -5.29
C ILE A 119 -5.59 13.33 -6.49
N ALA A 120 -4.38 13.89 -6.52
CA ALA A 120 -3.90 14.59 -7.70
C ALA A 120 -3.08 13.63 -8.58
N VAL A 121 -3.47 13.52 -9.85
CA VAL A 121 -2.75 12.75 -10.87
C VAL A 121 -2.34 13.70 -11.98
N PHE A 122 -1.04 13.92 -12.17
CA PHE A 122 -0.55 14.89 -13.13
C PHE A 122 0.76 14.44 -13.78
N ALA A 123 1.06 15.04 -14.94
CA ALA A 123 2.35 14.94 -15.60
C ALA A 123 2.94 16.34 -15.78
N GLU A 124 4.21 16.52 -15.39
CA GLU A 124 4.90 17.79 -15.52
C GLU A 124 5.62 17.87 -16.86
N LEU A 125 5.33 18.94 -17.65
CA LEU A 125 5.92 19.15 -18.98
C LEU A 125 7.04 20.16 -18.98
N GLU A 126 7.18 20.97 -17.94
CA GLU A 126 8.20 22.02 -17.85
C GLU A 126 9.62 21.48 -18.04
N GLY A 127 9.91 20.31 -17.47
CA GLY A 127 11.21 19.63 -17.61
C GLY A 127 11.56 19.27 -19.06
N LEU A 128 10.57 19.07 -19.92
CA LEU A 128 10.74 18.67 -21.31
C LEU A 128 11.00 19.87 -22.26
N ILE A 129 10.76 21.11 -21.82
CA ILE A 129 10.94 22.31 -22.65
C ILE A 129 12.39 22.43 -23.16
N SER A 130 13.35 22.13 -22.31
CA SER A 130 14.77 22.18 -22.71
C SER A 130 15.13 21.16 -23.77
N ASP A 131 14.43 20.03 -23.80
CA ASP A 131 14.69 18.95 -24.75
C ASP A 131 14.04 19.25 -26.10
N VAL A 132 12.82 19.81 -26.11
CA VAL A 132 12.15 20.27 -27.34
C VAL A 132 13.04 21.23 -28.13
N ASN A 133 13.69 22.18 -27.47
CA ASN A 133 14.56 23.19 -28.09
C ASN A 133 15.81 22.59 -28.77
N LYS A 134 16.17 21.35 -28.46
CA LYS A 134 17.35 20.65 -29.03
C LYS A 134 16.98 19.67 -30.12
N LEU A 135 15.69 19.39 -30.34
CA LEU A 135 15.24 18.40 -31.31
C LEU A 135 15.33 18.95 -32.74
N PRO A 136 15.75 18.11 -33.70
CA PRO A 136 15.67 18.44 -35.10
C PRO A 136 14.21 18.43 -35.56
N ASN A 137 13.76 19.44 -36.28
CA ASN A 137 12.37 19.63 -36.73
C ASN A 137 12.07 19.02 -38.10
N ASP A 138 12.87 18.08 -38.56
CA ASP A 138 12.76 17.43 -39.87
C ASP A 138 11.80 16.23 -39.84
N LYS A 139 11.50 15.67 -38.67
CA LYS A 139 10.67 14.48 -38.49
C LYS A 139 9.86 14.52 -37.19
N GLU A 140 8.86 13.67 -37.14
CA GLU A 140 8.04 13.45 -35.94
C GLU A 140 8.94 12.99 -34.77
N GLN A 141 8.72 13.56 -33.60
CA GLN A 141 9.41 13.21 -32.35
C GLN A 141 8.38 12.76 -31.33
N VAL A 142 8.83 11.88 -30.43
CA VAL A 142 8.01 11.37 -29.32
C VAL A 142 8.74 11.66 -28.04
N LEU A 143 8.07 12.36 -27.14
CA LEU A 143 8.52 12.59 -25.76
C LEU A 143 7.60 11.88 -24.78
N THR A 144 8.11 11.55 -23.64
CA THR A 144 7.33 10.95 -22.54
C THR A 144 7.45 11.82 -21.29
N ALA A 145 6.31 12.06 -20.64
CA ALA A 145 6.24 12.72 -19.34
C ALA A 145 5.84 11.69 -18.29
N GLU A 146 6.56 11.67 -17.17
CA GLU A 146 6.24 10.78 -16.06
C GLU A 146 4.94 11.21 -15.38
N ILE A 147 4.08 10.24 -15.04
CA ILE A 147 2.86 10.48 -14.31
C ILE A 147 3.15 10.42 -12.82
N ILE A 148 2.83 11.50 -12.13
CA ILE A 148 2.95 11.63 -10.68
C ILE A 148 1.57 11.45 -10.08
N ILE A 149 1.46 10.52 -9.13
CA ILE A 149 0.23 10.31 -8.34
C ILE A 149 0.51 10.83 -6.94
N ASP A 150 -0.10 11.96 -6.62
CA ASP A 150 -0.02 12.56 -5.29
C ASP A 150 -1.24 12.13 -4.48
N ALA A 151 -1.04 11.15 -3.63
CA ALA A 151 -2.03 10.62 -2.71
C ALA A 151 -1.65 10.92 -1.26
N PRO A 152 -2.62 11.01 -0.34
CA PRO A 152 -2.33 11.22 1.08
C PRO A 152 -1.36 10.18 1.64
N ILE A 153 -0.42 10.61 2.49
CA ILE A 153 0.73 9.82 3.00
C ILE A 153 0.40 8.51 3.72
N TYR A 154 -0.85 8.28 4.07
CA TYR A 154 -1.28 7.03 4.74
C TYR A 154 -1.73 5.94 3.77
N PHE A 155 -1.62 6.18 2.45
CA PHE A 155 -1.96 5.23 1.42
C PHE A 155 -0.72 4.82 0.63
N ASN A 156 -0.71 3.57 0.22
CA ASN A 156 0.24 3.08 -0.77
C ASN A 156 -0.44 3.04 -2.14
N VAL A 157 0.25 3.53 -3.15
CA VAL A 157 -0.20 3.45 -4.55
C VAL A 157 0.37 2.16 -5.13
N GLU A 158 -0.50 1.32 -5.66
CA GLU A 158 -0.14 0.03 -6.27
C GLU A 158 -0.79 -0.11 -7.65
N ASP A 159 -0.32 -1.05 -8.44
CA ASP A 159 -0.90 -1.46 -9.74
C ASP A 159 -1.18 -0.32 -10.74
N VAL A 160 -0.22 0.62 -10.86
CA VAL A 160 -0.33 1.74 -11.80
C VAL A 160 -0.31 1.22 -13.25
N SER A 161 -1.39 1.43 -13.99
CA SER A 161 -1.57 0.92 -15.36
C SER A 161 -0.67 1.59 -16.40
N LYS A 162 -0.44 2.90 -16.24
CA LYS A 162 0.44 3.72 -17.10
C LYS A 162 1.27 4.62 -16.21
N LYS A 163 2.59 4.67 -16.48
CA LYS A 163 3.53 5.52 -15.73
C LYS A 163 3.95 6.77 -16.50
N GLU A 164 3.60 6.83 -17.76
CA GLU A 164 4.05 7.88 -18.67
C GLU A 164 2.91 8.33 -19.60
N VAL A 165 2.90 9.60 -19.94
CA VAL A 165 2.07 10.17 -21.01
C VAL A 165 2.94 10.36 -22.23
N ILE A 166 2.45 9.92 -23.37
CA ILE A 166 3.11 10.06 -24.67
C ILE A 166 2.69 11.38 -25.31
N ILE A 167 3.68 12.18 -25.68
CA ILE A 167 3.51 13.45 -26.36
C ILE A 167 4.18 13.36 -27.72
N LYS A 168 3.41 13.57 -28.78
CA LYS A 168 3.91 13.56 -30.14
C LYS A 168 4.13 15.00 -30.60
N LEU A 169 5.33 15.27 -31.12
CA LEU A 169 5.71 16.52 -31.74
C LEU A 169 5.73 16.31 -33.26
N VAL A 170 4.83 16.98 -33.96
CA VAL A 170 4.72 16.90 -35.42
C VAL A 170 5.28 18.17 -36.03
N PRO A 171 6.26 18.09 -36.99
CA PRO A 171 6.79 19.26 -37.67
C PRO A 171 5.70 20.06 -38.36
N ILE A 172 5.63 21.36 -38.19
CA ILE A 172 4.61 22.24 -38.77
C ILE A 172 4.60 22.13 -40.29
N ASN A 173 5.73 21.92 -40.93
CA ASN A 173 5.83 21.79 -42.38
C ASN A 173 5.21 20.51 -42.96
N LYS A 174 4.78 19.56 -42.13
CA LYS A 174 4.08 18.31 -42.58
C LYS A 174 2.58 18.30 -42.33
N VAL A 175 2.05 19.36 -41.76
CA VAL A 175 0.60 19.46 -41.45
C VAL A 175 -0.22 19.98 -42.65
N THR A 176 0.42 20.29 -43.77
CA THR A 176 -0.21 20.94 -44.95
C THR A 176 -0.52 19.98 -46.12
N GLU A 177 -0.51 18.66 -45.91
CA GLU A 177 -0.94 17.67 -46.92
C GLU A 177 -2.19 16.89 -46.49
#